data_c6808bf9120efdc8aa8a68aafb236c28
#
_entry.id   c6808bf9120efdc8aa8a68aafb236c28
#
_cell.length_a   1.000
_cell.length_b   1.000
_cell.length_c   1.000
_cell.angle_alpha   90.00
_cell.angle_beta   90.00
_cell.angle_gamma   90.00
#
_symmetry.space_group_name_H-M   'P 1'
#
loop_
_entity.id
_entity.type
_entity.pdbx_description
1 polymer ?
#
loop_
_entity_poly.entity_id
_entity_poly.type
_entity_poly.pdbx_seq_one_letter_code
_entity_poly.pdbx_strand_id
1 'polypeptide(L)'
;MPRLVPIRLAAACALALLLFVSTTAVASAKKVEAGLRVVAKGKVLAEETLKTGTTSIPTSKKADCFGKGTGGSGRAAKIGGPTALGLLGQAAASTKALKPLLITDAFDFGLGICGVGGYTATSKESWYLKVNHKNPELSGELVKLKPGDDVLWALAKYPYPKELALEGPAEATPGVPFAVRVLSYDDRGKRRPVKGALVTGGAGPTDAQGKTTVTVTGPTVVRATHAKDLPSNGLGVCVLAVCP
;
A
#
# COMPACT_ATOMS: atom_id res chain seq x y z
N MET A 1 93.02 -34.10 -17.89
CA MET A 1 91.74 -34.65 -17.43
C MET A 1 91.05 -33.63 -16.55
N PRO A 2 90.11 -32.82 -17.02
CA PRO A 2 89.37 -31.88 -16.18
C PRO A 2 88.07 -32.49 -15.70
N ARG A 3 87.82 -32.31 -14.43
CA ARG A 3 86.58 -32.79 -13.73
C ARG A 3 85.43 -31.82 -14.04
N LEU A 4 84.28 -32.33 -14.54
CA LEU A 4 83.00 -31.65 -14.70
C LEU A 4 82.28 -31.56 -13.31
N VAL A 5 81.88 -30.35 -12.94
CA VAL A 5 81.06 -30.04 -11.78
C VAL A 5 79.58 -29.91 -12.26
N PRO A 6 78.57 -30.59 -11.66
CA PRO A 6 77.19 -30.43 -12.09
C PRO A 6 76.57 -29.23 -11.36
N ILE A 7 75.98 -28.36 -12.20
CA ILE A 7 75.20 -27.21 -11.74
C ILE A 7 73.79 -27.74 -11.38
N ARG A 8 73.42 -27.54 -10.08
CA ARG A 8 72.07 -27.83 -9.59
C ARG A 8 71.19 -26.60 -9.89
N LEU A 9 70.21 -26.79 -10.80
CA LEU A 9 69.13 -25.83 -11.00
C LEU A 9 68.11 -25.97 -9.85
N ALA A 10 67.99 -24.94 -9.03
CA ALA A 10 66.89 -24.81 -8.04
C ALA A 10 65.70 -24.15 -8.69
N ALA A 11 64.63 -24.92 -8.95
CA ALA A 11 63.35 -24.42 -9.43
C ALA A 11 62.56 -23.85 -8.24
N ALA A 12 62.45 -22.53 -8.16
CA ALA A 12 61.59 -21.86 -7.21
C ALA A 12 60.15 -21.84 -7.75
N CYS A 13 59.25 -22.68 -7.22
CA CYS A 13 57.81 -22.60 -7.45
C CYS A 13 57.22 -21.45 -6.64
N ALA A 14 56.97 -20.32 -7.28
CA ALA A 14 56.17 -19.23 -6.71
C ALA A 14 54.69 -19.59 -6.79
N LEU A 15 54.08 -20.02 -5.68
CA LEU A 15 52.66 -20.27 -5.55
C LEU A 15 51.92 -18.91 -5.40
N ALA A 16 51.36 -18.39 -6.49
CA ALA A 16 50.51 -17.20 -6.44
C ALA A 16 49.10 -17.60 -5.93
N LEU A 17 48.85 -17.34 -4.64
CA LEU A 17 47.49 -17.47 -4.07
C LEU A 17 46.64 -16.29 -4.59
N LEU A 18 45.85 -16.50 -5.61
CA LEU A 18 44.79 -15.59 -6.04
C LEU A 18 43.62 -15.67 -5.03
N LEU A 19 43.58 -14.73 -4.10
CA LEU A 19 42.42 -14.48 -3.23
C LEU A 19 41.26 -13.92 -4.10
N PHE A 20 40.33 -14.79 -4.50
CA PHE A 20 39.04 -14.37 -5.05
C PHE A 20 38.21 -13.76 -3.92
N VAL A 21 38.24 -12.45 -3.78
CA VAL A 21 37.27 -11.70 -2.96
C VAL A 21 35.96 -11.74 -3.70
N SER A 22 35.12 -12.72 -3.39
CA SER A 22 33.73 -12.77 -3.86
C SER A 22 32.94 -11.63 -3.23
N THR A 23 32.85 -10.50 -3.89
CA THR A 23 31.91 -9.43 -3.55
C THR A 23 30.51 -9.95 -3.81
N THR A 24 29.85 -10.47 -2.78
CA THR A 24 28.40 -10.71 -2.84
C THR A 24 27.71 -9.36 -2.95
N ALA A 25 27.36 -8.98 -4.17
CA ALA A 25 26.49 -7.85 -4.41
C ALA A 25 25.16 -8.15 -3.73
N VAL A 26 24.87 -7.48 -2.61
CA VAL A 26 23.54 -7.50 -1.98
C VAL A 26 22.59 -6.89 -3.00
N ALA A 27 21.82 -7.73 -3.69
CA ALA A 27 20.82 -7.28 -4.62
C ALA A 27 19.83 -6.41 -3.84
N SER A 28 19.86 -5.11 -4.08
CA SER A 28 18.88 -4.18 -3.53
C SER A 28 17.50 -4.64 -4.00
N ALA A 29 16.61 -4.96 -3.06
CA ALA A 29 15.27 -5.41 -3.39
C ALA A 29 14.61 -4.38 -4.30
N LYS A 30 14.18 -4.83 -5.50
CA LYS A 30 13.59 -3.97 -6.53
C LYS A 30 12.38 -3.23 -5.95
N LYS A 31 12.39 -1.91 -6.03
CA LYS A 31 11.23 -1.09 -5.67
C LYS A 31 10.10 -1.34 -6.67
N VAL A 32 8.86 -1.38 -6.18
CA VAL A 32 7.65 -1.44 -7.01
C VAL A 32 6.80 -0.21 -6.77
N GLU A 33 6.06 0.21 -7.79
CA GLU A 33 5.06 1.26 -7.69
C GLU A 33 3.70 0.62 -7.45
N ALA A 34 2.96 1.11 -6.45
CA ALA A 34 1.66 0.61 -6.06
C ALA A 34 0.76 1.76 -5.58
N GLY A 35 -0.54 1.59 -5.78
CA GLY A 35 -1.56 2.48 -5.25
C GLY A 35 -1.77 2.23 -3.76
N LEU A 36 -2.03 3.29 -3.01
CA LEU A 36 -2.41 3.25 -1.61
C LEU A 36 -3.64 4.10 -1.37
N ARG A 37 -4.64 3.53 -0.72
CA ARG A 37 -5.78 4.25 -0.17
C ARG A 37 -5.94 3.92 1.31
N VAL A 38 -6.04 4.96 2.15
CA VAL A 38 -6.22 4.81 3.59
C VAL A 38 -7.54 5.44 4.00
N VAL A 39 -8.40 4.66 4.66
CA VAL A 39 -9.76 5.07 5.03
C VAL A 39 -10.00 4.89 6.52
N ALA A 40 -10.58 5.90 7.17
CA ALA A 40 -11.03 5.80 8.55
C ALA A 40 -12.35 6.55 8.74
N LYS A 41 -13.33 5.93 9.42
CA LYS A 41 -14.63 6.55 9.71
C LYS A 41 -15.31 7.15 8.47
N GLY A 42 -15.26 6.46 7.34
CA GLY A 42 -15.85 6.90 6.06
C GLY A 42 -15.09 8.04 5.37
N LYS A 43 -13.92 8.45 5.86
CA LYS A 43 -13.06 9.46 5.26
C LYS A 43 -11.85 8.82 4.61
N VAL A 44 -11.50 9.23 3.40
CA VAL A 44 -10.22 8.92 2.77
C VAL A 44 -9.18 9.88 3.35
N LEU A 45 -8.21 9.33 4.09
CA LEU A 45 -7.13 10.08 4.72
C LEU A 45 -6.01 10.37 3.73
N ALA A 46 -5.72 9.42 2.87
CA ALA A 46 -4.76 9.54 1.78
C ALA A 46 -5.15 8.60 0.64
N GLU A 47 -4.85 9.00 -0.57
CA GLU A 47 -4.89 8.19 -1.77
C GLU A 47 -3.80 8.67 -2.71
N GLU A 48 -2.83 7.82 -2.95
CA GLU A 48 -1.62 8.16 -3.68
C GLU A 48 -0.97 6.92 -4.30
N THR A 49 -0.23 7.12 -5.37
CA THR A 49 0.63 6.09 -5.96
C THR A 49 2.07 6.40 -5.59
N LEU A 50 2.79 5.42 -5.03
CA LEU A 50 4.16 5.63 -4.60
C LEU A 50 5.01 4.36 -4.77
N LYS A 51 6.34 4.56 -4.81
CA LYS A 51 7.30 3.44 -4.90
C LYS A 51 7.62 2.93 -3.52
N THR A 52 7.56 1.60 -3.33
CA THR A 52 7.94 0.94 -2.09
C THR A 52 9.00 -0.14 -2.33
N GLY A 53 9.77 -0.44 -1.30
CA GLY A 53 10.83 -1.45 -1.28
C GLY A 53 11.12 -1.87 0.16
N THR A 54 12.36 -2.24 0.44
CA THR A 54 12.80 -2.43 1.82
C THR A 54 12.65 -1.11 2.57
N THR A 55 11.97 -1.13 3.72
CA THR A 55 11.74 0.05 4.54
C THR A 55 11.92 -0.26 6.02
N SER A 56 11.97 0.78 6.84
CA SER A 56 12.02 0.68 8.29
C SER A 56 10.90 1.52 8.89
N ILE A 57 10.08 0.93 9.73
CA ILE A 57 8.94 1.60 10.36
C ILE A 57 9.20 1.68 11.86
N PRO A 58 9.16 2.87 12.47
CA PRO A 58 9.29 3.00 13.92
C PRO A 58 8.09 2.35 14.61
N THR A 59 8.35 1.51 15.61
CA THR A 59 7.31 1.01 16.50
C THR A 59 7.10 2.01 17.64
N SER A 60 5.96 1.97 18.32
CA SER A 60 5.58 2.95 19.32
C SER A 60 5.10 2.29 20.61
N LYS A 61 5.66 2.72 21.75
CA LYS A 61 5.15 2.33 23.08
C LYS A 61 3.69 2.75 23.29
N LYS A 62 3.21 3.75 22.55
CA LYS A 62 1.82 4.22 22.57
C LYS A 62 0.87 3.37 21.71
N ALA A 63 1.39 2.36 21.00
CA ALA A 63 0.61 1.46 20.16
C ALA A 63 0.10 0.26 21.02
N ASP A 64 -0.70 0.52 22.02
CA ASP A 64 -1.20 -0.43 23.04
C ASP A 64 -2.69 -0.78 22.89
N CYS A 65 -3.24 -0.61 21.67
CA CYS A 65 -4.67 -0.80 21.38
C CYS A 65 -5.18 -2.25 21.54
N PHE A 66 -4.29 -3.23 21.61
CA PHE A 66 -4.65 -4.64 21.77
C PHE A 66 -4.66 -5.08 23.24
N GLY A 67 -4.50 -4.16 24.17
CA GLY A 67 -4.52 -4.40 25.62
C GLY A 67 -3.25 -3.90 26.32
N LYS A 68 -3.30 -3.91 27.65
CA LYS A 68 -2.17 -3.44 28.48
C LYS A 68 -0.91 -4.25 28.20
N GLY A 69 0.20 -3.57 27.95
CA GLY A 69 1.50 -4.18 27.69
C GLY A 69 1.74 -4.61 26.23
N THR A 70 0.80 -4.33 25.30
CA THR A 70 0.95 -4.62 23.87
C THR A 70 1.58 -3.48 23.08
N GLY A 71 2.07 -2.43 23.76
CA GLY A 71 2.80 -1.34 23.13
C GLY A 71 4.10 -1.81 22.48
N GLY A 72 4.47 -1.17 21.37
CA GLY A 72 5.69 -1.52 20.64
C GLY A 72 6.96 -1.21 21.43
N SER A 73 8.07 -1.85 21.04
CA SER A 73 9.39 -1.71 21.69
C SER A 73 9.97 -0.29 21.61
N GLY A 74 9.50 0.54 20.68
CA GLY A 74 10.05 1.85 20.34
C GLY A 74 11.25 1.77 19.39
N ARG A 75 11.63 0.58 18.94
CA ARG A 75 12.66 0.36 17.92
C ARG A 75 12.06 0.41 16.53
N ALA A 76 12.90 0.53 15.53
CA ALA A 76 12.46 0.44 14.14
C ALA A 76 12.37 -1.01 13.69
N ALA A 77 11.20 -1.43 13.19
CA ALA A 77 11.00 -2.72 12.55
C ALA A 77 11.45 -2.64 11.08
N LYS A 78 12.39 -3.50 10.69
CA LYS A 78 12.87 -3.60 9.30
C LYS A 78 11.94 -4.52 8.51
N ILE A 79 11.38 -4.01 7.42
CA ILE A 79 10.50 -4.74 6.51
C ILE A 79 11.23 -4.99 5.20
N GLY A 80 11.41 -6.26 4.85
CA GLY A 80 12.16 -6.68 3.67
C GLY A 80 11.33 -6.66 2.40
N GLY A 81 11.73 -5.86 1.41
CA GLY A 81 11.09 -5.77 0.10
C GLY A 81 9.81 -4.96 0.08
N PRO A 82 9.15 -4.88 -1.09
CA PRO A 82 7.89 -4.15 -1.26
C PRO A 82 6.74 -4.92 -0.60
N THR A 83 6.10 -4.31 0.41
CA THR A 83 4.99 -4.92 1.14
C THR A 83 3.87 -3.91 1.41
N ALA A 84 2.67 -4.40 1.71
CA ALA A 84 1.52 -3.54 1.98
C ALA A 84 1.74 -2.64 3.21
N LEU A 85 2.35 -3.17 4.29
CA LEU A 85 2.69 -2.35 5.45
C LEU A 85 3.88 -1.42 5.16
N GLY A 86 4.86 -1.87 4.37
CA GLY A 86 5.97 -1.04 3.92
C GLY A 86 5.51 0.18 3.11
N LEU A 87 4.52 -0.02 2.23
CA LEU A 87 3.88 1.05 1.46
C LEU A 87 3.21 2.08 2.38
N LEU A 88 2.40 1.61 3.36
CA LEU A 88 1.77 2.48 4.36
C LEU A 88 2.82 3.25 5.18
N GLY A 89 3.91 2.60 5.59
CA GLY A 89 4.99 3.23 6.35
C GLY A 89 5.68 4.34 5.56
N GLN A 90 5.94 4.13 4.28
CA GLN A 90 6.51 5.15 3.39
C GLN A 90 5.56 6.32 3.17
N ALA A 91 4.28 6.04 2.92
CA ALA A 91 3.26 7.09 2.80
C ALA A 91 3.16 7.92 4.09
N ALA A 92 3.12 7.27 5.26
CA ALA A 92 3.07 7.97 6.55
C ALA A 92 4.33 8.82 6.84
N ALA A 93 5.49 8.48 6.26
CA ALA A 93 6.69 9.30 6.40
C ALA A 93 6.55 10.66 5.70
N SER A 94 5.87 10.73 4.56
CA SER A 94 5.68 11.94 3.73
C SER A 94 4.34 12.63 3.96
N THR A 95 3.24 11.88 4.16
CA THR A 95 1.88 12.39 4.17
C THR A 95 1.43 12.73 5.60
N LYS A 96 1.21 14.02 5.87
CA LYS A 96 0.81 14.53 7.21
C LYS A 96 -0.48 13.90 7.72
N ALA A 97 -1.46 13.66 6.85
CA ALA A 97 -2.75 13.07 7.22
C ALA A 97 -2.66 11.64 7.76
N LEU A 98 -1.56 10.93 7.53
CA LEU A 98 -1.30 9.58 8.03
C LEU A 98 -0.49 9.57 9.34
N LYS A 99 -0.12 10.72 9.89
CA LYS A 99 0.64 10.83 11.15
C LYS A 99 -0.27 11.11 12.33
N PRO A 100 -0.01 10.47 13.49
CA PRO A 100 1.02 9.46 13.73
C PRO A 100 0.64 8.10 13.15
N LEU A 101 1.64 7.30 12.73
CA LEU A 101 1.51 5.88 12.46
C LEU A 101 1.94 5.12 13.72
N LEU A 102 1.00 4.42 14.37
CA LEU A 102 1.23 3.70 15.61
C LEU A 102 1.29 2.20 15.35
N ILE A 103 2.50 1.66 15.38
CA ILE A 103 2.79 0.23 15.13
C ILE A 103 3.32 -0.40 16.41
N THR A 104 2.86 -1.62 16.71
CA THR A 104 3.42 -2.48 17.75
C THR A 104 4.12 -3.69 17.16
N ASP A 105 5.23 -4.08 17.76
CA ASP A 105 6.00 -5.30 17.52
C ASP A 105 5.94 -6.25 18.73
N ALA A 106 4.87 -6.15 19.54
CA ALA A 106 4.71 -6.95 20.72
C ALA A 106 4.26 -8.41 20.45
N PHE A 107 3.99 -8.76 19.19
CA PHE A 107 3.46 -10.06 18.81
C PHE A 107 4.45 -10.86 17.96
N ASP A 108 4.58 -12.16 18.23
CA ASP A 108 5.43 -13.07 17.46
C ASP A 108 4.90 -13.37 16.05
N PHE A 109 3.59 -13.14 15.82
CA PHE A 109 2.94 -13.41 14.53
C PHE A 109 2.98 -12.21 13.57
N GLY A 110 3.54 -11.08 13.99
CA GLY A 110 3.72 -9.91 13.11
C GLY A 110 3.45 -8.56 13.75
N LEU A 111 3.48 -7.51 12.91
CA LEU A 111 3.31 -6.13 13.33
C LEU A 111 1.83 -5.76 13.42
N GLY A 112 1.43 -5.19 14.55
CA GLY A 112 0.07 -4.70 14.77
C GLY A 112 -0.05 -3.20 14.44
N ILE A 113 -1.10 -2.80 13.71
CA ILE A 113 -1.42 -1.40 13.46
C ILE A 113 -2.42 -0.93 14.50
N CYS A 114 -2.02 -0.06 15.42
CA CYS A 114 -2.89 0.56 16.38
C CYS A 114 -3.51 1.87 15.90
N GLY A 115 -2.80 2.64 15.09
CA GLY A 115 -3.32 3.92 14.66
C GLY A 115 -2.68 4.48 13.41
N VAL A 116 -3.48 5.22 12.63
CA VAL A 116 -3.04 5.96 11.45
C VAL A 116 -3.76 7.30 11.43
N GLY A 117 -3.03 8.40 11.33
CA GLY A 117 -3.60 9.73 11.18
C GLY A 117 -4.48 10.19 12.36
N GLY A 118 -4.19 9.70 13.57
CA GLY A 118 -4.99 9.99 14.76
C GLY A 118 -6.22 9.11 14.95
N TYR A 119 -6.50 8.19 14.03
CA TYR A 119 -7.57 7.19 14.16
C TYR A 119 -7.00 5.90 14.75
N THR A 120 -7.49 5.51 15.91
CA THR A 120 -6.97 4.37 16.68
C THR A 120 -7.93 3.18 16.63
N ALA A 121 -7.37 1.98 16.48
CA ALA A 121 -8.10 0.73 16.63
C ALA A 121 -8.66 0.61 18.07
N THR A 122 -9.76 -0.12 18.20
CA THR A 122 -10.45 -0.34 19.47
C THR A 122 -10.81 -1.81 19.60
N SER A 123 -11.44 -2.22 20.72
CA SER A 123 -12.00 -3.59 20.85
C SER A 123 -13.08 -3.92 19.81
N LYS A 124 -13.60 -2.93 19.08
CA LYS A 124 -14.69 -3.09 18.09
C LYS A 124 -14.26 -2.82 16.66
N GLU A 125 -13.14 -2.16 16.44
CA GLU A 125 -12.66 -1.73 15.11
C GLU A 125 -11.16 -2.00 14.99
N SER A 126 -10.76 -2.55 13.88
CA SER A 126 -9.36 -2.83 13.56
C SER A 126 -8.97 -2.26 12.21
N TRP A 127 -7.68 -2.02 12.03
CA TRP A 127 -7.11 -1.73 10.72
C TRP A 127 -7.02 -3.04 9.94
N TYR A 128 -7.72 -3.12 8.82
CA TYR A 128 -7.68 -4.28 7.95
C TYR A 128 -7.20 -3.92 6.55
N LEU A 129 -6.70 -4.92 5.86
CA LEU A 129 -6.01 -4.80 4.59
C LEU A 129 -6.80 -5.43 3.45
N LYS A 130 -6.84 -4.76 2.31
CA LYS A 130 -7.13 -5.38 1.01
C LYS A 130 -6.01 -5.08 0.02
N VAL A 131 -5.73 -6.03 -0.85
CA VAL A 131 -4.86 -5.84 -2.01
C VAL A 131 -5.62 -6.32 -3.23
N ASN A 132 -5.75 -5.44 -4.23
CA ASN A 132 -6.56 -5.72 -5.43
C ASN A 132 -7.98 -6.21 -5.06
N HIS A 133 -8.60 -5.51 -4.12
CA HIS A 133 -9.95 -5.77 -3.60
C HIS A 133 -10.12 -7.06 -2.76
N LYS A 134 -9.05 -7.79 -2.46
CA LYS A 134 -9.09 -9.03 -1.67
C LYS A 134 -8.40 -8.86 -0.34
N ASN A 135 -8.96 -9.45 0.72
CA ASN A 135 -8.25 -9.60 1.98
C ASN A 135 -7.22 -10.72 1.85
N PRO A 136 -5.92 -10.46 2.05
CA PRO A 136 -4.87 -11.46 1.88
C PRO A 136 -4.76 -12.47 3.03
N GLU A 137 -5.49 -12.29 4.14
CA GLU A 137 -5.43 -13.14 5.36
C GLU A 137 -4.02 -13.28 5.95
N LEU A 138 -3.14 -12.33 5.65
CA LEU A 138 -1.75 -12.24 6.13
C LEU A 138 -1.51 -10.87 6.75
N SER A 139 -0.56 -10.79 7.67
CA SER A 139 -0.11 -9.50 8.18
C SER A 139 0.57 -8.67 7.09
N GLY A 140 0.38 -7.36 7.14
CA GLY A 140 0.73 -6.47 6.03
C GLY A 140 2.20 -6.43 5.66
N GLU A 141 3.12 -6.78 6.57
CA GLU A 141 4.55 -6.90 6.30
C GLU A 141 4.93 -8.17 5.53
N LEU A 142 4.03 -9.16 5.51
CA LEU A 142 4.21 -10.40 4.75
C LEU A 142 3.59 -10.34 3.35
N VAL A 143 2.63 -9.44 3.14
CA VAL A 143 1.96 -9.27 1.85
C VAL A 143 2.87 -8.55 0.87
N LYS A 144 3.47 -9.30 -0.05
CA LYS A 144 4.37 -8.79 -1.10
C LYS A 144 3.58 -8.13 -2.22
N LEU A 145 4.01 -6.95 -2.61
CA LEU A 145 3.40 -6.16 -3.68
C LEU A 145 4.12 -6.36 -5.02
N LYS A 146 3.32 -6.27 -6.09
CA LYS A 146 3.76 -6.21 -7.48
C LYS A 146 3.54 -4.80 -8.03
N PRO A 147 4.21 -4.42 -9.12
CA PRO A 147 3.90 -3.18 -9.81
C PRO A 147 2.42 -3.10 -10.19
N GLY A 148 1.78 -1.97 -9.88
CA GLY A 148 0.36 -1.71 -10.17
C GLY A 148 -0.63 -2.30 -9.18
N ASP A 149 -0.19 -2.96 -8.11
CA ASP A 149 -1.11 -3.39 -7.05
C ASP A 149 -1.80 -2.19 -6.39
N ASP A 150 -3.08 -2.36 -6.04
CA ASP A 150 -3.86 -1.39 -5.27
C ASP A 150 -4.04 -1.87 -3.84
N VAL A 151 -3.62 -1.05 -2.88
CA VAL A 151 -3.63 -1.36 -1.44
C VAL A 151 -4.62 -0.46 -0.72
N LEU A 152 -5.58 -1.07 -0.05
CA LEU A 152 -6.52 -0.38 0.85
C LEU A 152 -6.25 -0.78 2.29
N TRP A 153 -5.95 0.22 3.13
CA TRP A 153 -6.02 0.10 4.58
C TRP A 153 -7.25 0.81 5.11
N ALA A 154 -8.08 0.11 5.90
CA ALA A 154 -9.30 0.70 6.45
C ALA A 154 -9.49 0.39 7.92
N LEU A 155 -9.83 1.42 8.71
CA LEU A 155 -10.30 1.22 10.09
C LEU A 155 -11.79 0.90 10.06
N ALA A 156 -12.15 -0.33 10.39
CA ALA A 156 -13.53 -0.78 10.32
C ALA A 156 -13.87 -1.86 11.37
N LYS A 157 -15.16 -2.02 11.60
CA LYS A 157 -15.74 -3.05 12.47
C LYS A 157 -15.99 -4.33 11.66
N TYR A 158 -15.72 -5.48 12.28
CA TYR A 158 -16.15 -6.77 11.75
C TYR A 158 -17.67 -6.99 11.91
N PRO A 159 -18.41 -7.60 10.95
CA PRO A 159 -17.94 -7.94 9.61
C PRO A 159 -17.56 -6.68 8.81
N TYR A 160 -16.45 -6.78 8.07
CA TYR A 160 -15.90 -5.62 7.38
C TYR A 160 -16.86 -5.11 6.28
N PRO A 161 -16.97 -3.77 6.13
CA PRO A 161 -17.77 -3.16 5.09
C PRO A 161 -17.21 -3.50 3.72
N LYS A 162 -18.08 -3.51 2.70
CA LYS A 162 -17.65 -3.68 1.33
C LYS A 162 -16.83 -2.47 0.89
N GLU A 163 -15.87 -2.71 0.04
CA GLU A 163 -15.11 -1.68 -0.63
C GLU A 163 -15.85 -1.23 -1.87
N LEU A 164 -16.05 0.09 -2.04
CA LEU A 164 -16.54 0.65 -3.30
C LEU A 164 -15.39 0.90 -4.26
N ALA A 165 -15.67 0.73 -5.55
CA ALA A 165 -14.85 1.20 -6.64
C ALA A 165 -15.70 2.04 -7.61
N LEU A 166 -15.10 3.13 -8.11
CA LEU A 166 -15.69 4.00 -9.11
C LEU A 166 -14.94 3.84 -10.43
N GLU A 167 -15.66 3.47 -11.47
CA GLU A 167 -15.16 3.34 -12.84
C GLU A 167 -15.75 4.46 -13.69
N GLY A 168 -14.94 5.04 -14.58
CA GLY A 168 -15.33 6.11 -15.49
C GLY A 168 -14.18 6.57 -16.37
N PRO A 169 -14.42 7.53 -17.27
CA PRO A 169 -13.37 8.08 -18.10
C PRO A 169 -12.39 8.93 -17.26
N ALA A 170 -11.11 8.92 -17.64
CA ALA A 170 -10.11 9.79 -17.06
C ALA A 170 -10.18 11.23 -17.60
N GLU A 171 -10.85 11.43 -18.74
CA GLU A 171 -11.01 12.70 -19.42
C GLU A 171 -12.48 13.01 -19.66
N ALA A 172 -12.85 14.29 -19.55
CA ALA A 172 -14.21 14.77 -19.82
C ALA A 172 -14.18 16.15 -20.48
N THR A 173 -15.26 16.46 -21.21
CA THR A 173 -15.51 17.82 -21.70
C THR A 173 -16.18 18.66 -20.61
N PRO A 174 -15.73 19.90 -20.34
CA PRO A 174 -16.32 20.76 -19.32
C PRO A 174 -17.83 20.92 -19.52
N GLY A 175 -18.61 20.68 -18.46
CA GLY A 175 -20.05 20.86 -18.48
C GLY A 175 -20.83 19.76 -19.26
N VAL A 176 -20.16 18.80 -19.89
CA VAL A 176 -20.81 17.70 -20.61
C VAL A 176 -20.94 16.49 -19.68
N PRO A 177 -22.15 15.95 -19.48
CA PRO A 177 -22.36 14.75 -18.66
C PRO A 177 -21.66 13.53 -19.24
N PHE A 178 -21.02 12.72 -18.38
CA PHE A 178 -20.42 11.44 -18.73
C PHE A 178 -20.87 10.33 -17.76
N ALA A 179 -20.88 9.11 -18.25
CA ALA A 179 -21.32 7.96 -17.44
C ALA A 179 -20.18 7.47 -16.52
N VAL A 180 -20.55 7.13 -15.28
CA VAL A 180 -19.72 6.43 -14.32
C VAL A 180 -20.44 5.21 -13.79
N ARG A 181 -19.69 4.27 -13.20
CA ARG A 181 -20.22 3.05 -12.62
C ARG A 181 -19.65 2.80 -11.24
N VAL A 182 -20.50 2.49 -10.28
CA VAL A 182 -20.12 2.12 -8.91
C VAL A 182 -20.25 0.63 -8.73
N LEU A 183 -19.17 0.01 -8.31
CA LEU A 183 -19.09 -1.40 -7.94
C LEU A 183 -18.77 -1.52 -6.44
N SER A 184 -19.14 -2.64 -5.82
CA SER A 184 -18.69 -3.03 -4.50
C SER A 184 -17.96 -4.36 -4.56
N TYR A 185 -16.91 -4.52 -3.72
CA TYR A 185 -16.14 -5.74 -3.60
C TYR A 185 -16.23 -6.30 -2.18
N ASP A 186 -16.52 -7.60 -2.06
CA ASP A 186 -16.38 -8.33 -0.81
C ASP A 186 -14.91 -8.68 -0.52
N ASP A 187 -14.64 -9.39 0.59
CA ASP A 187 -13.27 -9.75 0.99
C ASP A 187 -12.60 -10.79 0.08
N ARG A 188 -13.38 -11.47 -0.76
CA ARG A 188 -12.89 -12.41 -1.77
C ARG A 188 -12.67 -11.75 -3.13
N GLY A 189 -12.92 -10.44 -3.24
CA GLY A 189 -12.82 -9.68 -4.49
C GLY A 189 -13.99 -9.92 -5.45
N LYS A 190 -15.12 -10.47 -4.98
CA LYS A 190 -16.30 -10.63 -5.81
C LYS A 190 -16.99 -9.28 -5.95
N ARG A 191 -17.08 -8.79 -7.20
CA ARG A 191 -17.69 -7.49 -7.51
C ARG A 191 -19.17 -7.60 -7.81
N ARG A 192 -19.90 -6.54 -7.44
CA ARG A 192 -21.33 -6.36 -7.77
C ARG A 192 -21.62 -4.88 -8.04
N PRO A 193 -22.56 -4.55 -8.95
CA PRO A 193 -23.04 -3.18 -9.10
C PRO A 193 -23.74 -2.71 -7.83
N VAL A 194 -23.64 -1.42 -7.53
CA VAL A 194 -24.27 -0.80 -6.36
C VAL A 194 -25.38 0.13 -6.81
N LYS A 195 -26.62 -0.20 -6.46
CA LYS A 195 -27.78 0.68 -6.62
C LYS A 195 -27.84 1.66 -5.46
N GLY A 196 -28.17 2.92 -5.73
CA GLY A 196 -28.36 3.94 -4.70
C GLY A 196 -27.08 4.58 -4.17
N ALA A 197 -25.92 4.31 -4.77
CA ALA A 197 -24.68 5.02 -4.41
C ALA A 197 -24.76 6.48 -4.87
N LEU A 198 -24.21 7.37 -4.05
CA LEU A 198 -24.04 8.79 -4.36
C LEU A 198 -22.64 9.02 -4.91
N VAL A 199 -22.55 9.76 -6.00
CA VAL A 199 -21.29 10.10 -6.66
C VAL A 199 -21.10 11.61 -6.63
N THR A 200 -19.91 12.10 -6.34
CA THR A 200 -19.60 13.54 -6.39
C THR A 200 -19.91 14.09 -7.78
N GLY A 201 -20.71 15.16 -7.86
CA GLY A 201 -21.13 15.74 -9.13
C GLY A 201 -22.14 14.88 -9.92
N GLY A 202 -22.68 13.83 -9.30
CA GLY A 202 -23.65 12.94 -9.92
C GLY A 202 -25.05 13.57 -10.05
N ALA A 203 -25.73 13.29 -11.15
CA ALA A 203 -27.11 13.74 -11.40
C ALA A 203 -28.15 13.12 -10.46
N GLY A 204 -27.78 12.01 -9.80
CA GLY A 204 -28.61 11.29 -8.84
C GLY A 204 -27.95 10.01 -8.37
N PRO A 205 -28.63 9.24 -7.49
CA PRO A 205 -28.16 7.93 -7.06
C PRO A 205 -27.99 6.98 -8.25
N THR A 206 -27.05 6.03 -8.13
CA THR A 206 -26.83 5.01 -9.15
C THR A 206 -28.03 4.09 -9.33
N ASP A 207 -28.25 3.63 -10.57
CA ASP A 207 -29.31 2.67 -10.96
C ASP A 207 -28.97 1.23 -10.52
N ALA A 208 -29.80 0.25 -10.94
CA ALA A 208 -29.58 -1.17 -10.61
C ALA A 208 -28.31 -1.77 -11.22
N GLN A 209 -27.75 -1.16 -12.25
CA GLN A 209 -26.49 -1.51 -12.89
C GLN A 209 -25.29 -0.78 -12.30
N GLY A 210 -25.52 0.03 -11.26
CA GLY A 210 -24.51 0.85 -10.60
C GLY A 210 -24.14 2.12 -11.38
N LYS A 211 -24.93 2.54 -12.37
CA LYS A 211 -24.61 3.66 -13.26
C LYS A 211 -25.28 4.94 -12.82
N THR A 212 -24.60 6.05 -13.01
CA THR A 212 -25.13 7.43 -12.99
C THR A 212 -24.32 8.28 -13.95
N THR A 213 -24.77 9.50 -14.20
CA THR A 213 -24.02 10.50 -14.96
C THR A 213 -23.42 11.52 -14.00
N VAL A 214 -22.24 12.02 -14.35
CA VAL A 214 -21.48 13.04 -13.61
C VAL A 214 -21.20 14.20 -14.54
N THR A 215 -21.29 15.41 -14.02
CA THR A 215 -20.89 16.62 -14.75
C THR A 215 -19.82 17.34 -13.96
N VAL A 216 -18.72 17.68 -14.62
CA VAL A 216 -17.61 18.45 -14.03
C VAL A 216 -17.28 19.64 -14.91
N THR A 217 -16.86 20.76 -14.32
CA THR A 217 -16.49 21.99 -15.04
C THR A 217 -14.99 22.25 -15.02
N GLY A 218 -14.23 21.49 -14.22
CA GLY A 218 -12.78 21.61 -14.09
C GLY A 218 -12.17 20.31 -13.57
N PRO A 219 -10.81 20.20 -13.53
CA PRO A 219 -10.13 19.06 -12.99
C PRO A 219 -10.61 18.76 -11.56
N THR A 220 -11.00 17.51 -11.30
CA THR A 220 -11.57 17.14 -10.01
C THR A 220 -11.37 15.65 -9.72
N VAL A 221 -11.49 15.29 -8.45
CA VAL A 221 -11.53 13.90 -8.01
C VAL A 221 -12.97 13.55 -7.65
N VAL A 222 -13.55 12.66 -8.43
CA VAL A 222 -14.89 12.14 -8.23
C VAL A 222 -14.84 10.89 -7.36
N ARG A 223 -15.74 10.76 -6.38
CA ARG A 223 -15.84 9.59 -5.48
C ARG A 223 -17.28 9.13 -5.35
N ALA A 224 -17.42 7.84 -5.06
CA ALA A 224 -18.69 7.25 -4.68
C ALA A 224 -18.74 6.93 -3.18
N THR A 225 -19.92 7.11 -2.60
CA THR A 225 -20.28 6.70 -1.24
C THR A 225 -21.59 5.94 -1.24
N HIS A 226 -21.75 4.98 -0.33
CA HIS A 226 -22.99 4.23 -0.19
C HIS A 226 -23.11 3.69 1.23
N ALA A 227 -24.17 4.10 1.95
CA ALA A 227 -24.50 3.61 3.29
C ALA A 227 -23.27 3.43 4.22
N LYS A 228 -22.96 2.17 4.59
CA LYS A 228 -21.87 1.80 5.49
C LYS A 228 -20.63 1.27 4.75
N ASP A 229 -20.66 1.27 3.42
CA ASP A 229 -19.54 0.81 2.61
C ASP A 229 -18.35 1.78 2.69
N LEU A 230 -17.15 1.30 2.41
CA LEU A 230 -15.95 2.15 2.33
C LEU A 230 -16.04 3.01 1.07
N PRO A 231 -15.67 4.31 1.16
CA PRO A 231 -15.64 5.19 0.00
C PRO A 231 -14.82 4.60 -1.14
N SER A 232 -15.23 4.86 -2.39
CA SER A 232 -14.49 4.39 -3.57
C SER A 232 -13.08 5.00 -3.65
N ASN A 233 -12.28 4.45 -4.59
CA ASN A 233 -11.15 5.17 -5.15
C ASN A 233 -11.59 6.52 -5.70
N GLY A 234 -10.68 7.48 -5.74
CA GLY A 234 -10.84 8.71 -6.48
C GLY A 234 -10.69 8.46 -7.98
N LEU A 235 -11.68 8.81 -8.75
CA LEU A 235 -11.55 8.94 -10.20
C LEU A 235 -11.08 10.37 -10.49
N GLY A 236 -9.79 10.51 -10.82
CA GLY A 236 -9.24 11.77 -11.30
C GLY A 236 -9.78 12.04 -12.69
N VAL A 237 -10.63 13.07 -12.84
CA VAL A 237 -11.16 13.48 -14.14
C VAL A 237 -10.45 14.74 -14.58
N CYS A 238 -9.71 14.63 -15.66
CA CYS A 238 -9.09 15.74 -16.34
C CYS A 238 -10.08 16.39 -17.30
N VAL A 239 -10.09 17.72 -17.37
CA VAL A 239 -10.95 18.47 -18.29
C VAL A 239 -10.10 18.97 -19.45
N LEU A 240 -10.42 18.54 -20.67
CA LEU A 240 -9.63 18.59 -21.90
C LEU A 240 -8.83 19.90 -22.20
N ALA A 241 -9.21 21.03 -21.65
CA ALA A 241 -8.47 22.27 -21.82
C ALA A 241 -7.26 22.46 -20.86
N VAL A 242 -7.09 21.56 -19.86
CA VAL A 242 -6.17 21.77 -18.71
C VAL A 242 -5.50 20.46 -18.27
N CYS A 243 -5.57 19.41 -19.10
CA CYS A 243 -4.90 18.15 -18.81
C CYS A 243 -3.40 18.27 -19.05
N PRO A 244 -2.52 17.80 -18.13
CA PRO A 244 -1.08 17.78 -18.33
C PRO A 244 -0.64 16.81 -19.42
#